data_bce2400d849091d1973330044b90d06c
#
_entry.id   bce2400d849091d1973330044b90d06c
#
_cell.length_a   1.000
_cell.length_b   1.000
_cell.length_c   1.000
_cell.angle_alpha   90.00
_cell.angle_beta   90.00
_cell.angle_gamma   90.00
#
_symmetry.space_group_name_H-M   'P 1'
#
loop_
_entity.id
_entity.type
_entity.pdbx_description
1 polymer ?
#
loop_
_entity_poly.entity_id
_entity_poly.type
_entity_poly.pdbx_seq_one_letter_code
_entity_poly.pdbx_strand_id
1 'polypeptide(L)'
;MRATTRPPDPLLNAVAAAQGRADQPEALFSAMDQALKSAIGHKLFTILTYDDDTGEAARIYSNLPGPYPTGGRKRLAPGPWTEAVLDRGEAYIGRTLDDLRNVFADHELIASLGCESVLNMPVRWRGRTLGSLNLLHEAGWYGADDAAACLPFAQLALPALLTQS
;
A
#
# COMPACT_ATOMS: atom_id res chain seq x y z
N MET A 1 -35.32 -17.35 15.30
CA MET A 1 -34.45 -17.85 14.22
C MET A 1 -33.27 -16.91 14.04
N ARG A 2 -32.06 -17.38 14.23
CA ARG A 2 -30.86 -16.53 14.07
C ARG A 2 -30.59 -16.40 12.57
N ALA A 3 -30.44 -15.17 12.08
CA ALA A 3 -30.05 -14.94 10.69
C ALA A 3 -28.71 -15.62 10.41
N THR A 4 -28.57 -16.26 9.25
CA THR A 4 -27.30 -16.88 8.85
C THR A 4 -26.26 -15.77 8.69
N THR A 5 -25.26 -15.80 9.53
CA THR A 5 -24.14 -14.84 9.42
C THR A 5 -23.39 -15.14 8.13
N ARG A 6 -23.23 -14.14 7.27
CA ARG A 6 -22.38 -14.29 6.09
C ARG A 6 -20.96 -14.65 6.57
N PRO A 7 -20.34 -15.68 5.97
CA PRO A 7 -18.96 -16.00 6.33
C PRO A 7 -18.04 -14.78 6.11
N PRO A 8 -17.07 -14.56 7.01
CA PRO A 8 -16.11 -13.47 6.82
C PRO A 8 -15.32 -13.68 5.53
N ASP A 9 -14.83 -12.58 4.96
CA ASP A 9 -13.95 -12.65 3.80
C ASP A 9 -12.69 -13.46 4.17
N PRO A 10 -12.40 -14.58 3.49
CA PRO A 10 -11.27 -15.43 3.84
C PRO A 10 -9.92 -14.74 3.73
N LEU A 11 -9.76 -13.82 2.78
CA LEU A 11 -8.50 -13.10 2.56
C LEU A 11 -8.26 -12.08 3.68
N LEU A 12 -9.28 -11.30 4.05
CA LEU A 12 -9.19 -10.38 5.18
C LEU A 12 -8.96 -11.14 6.48
N ASN A 13 -9.66 -12.25 6.67
CA ASN A 13 -9.50 -13.08 7.86
C ASN A 13 -8.07 -13.63 7.98
N ALA A 14 -7.47 -14.06 6.88
CA ALA A 14 -6.09 -14.56 6.86
C ALA A 14 -5.08 -13.48 7.30
N VAL A 15 -5.25 -12.25 6.83
CA VAL A 15 -4.39 -11.12 7.22
C VAL A 15 -4.58 -10.77 8.70
N ALA A 16 -5.84 -10.72 9.15
CA ALA A 16 -6.13 -10.46 10.57
C ALA A 16 -5.54 -11.54 11.49
N ALA A 17 -5.64 -12.82 11.11
CA ALA A 17 -5.06 -13.93 11.86
C ALA A 17 -3.53 -13.84 11.92
N ALA A 18 -2.88 -13.39 10.84
CA ALA A 18 -1.44 -13.23 10.80
C ALA A 18 -0.92 -12.21 11.82
N GLN A 19 -1.74 -11.23 12.21
CA GLN A 19 -1.37 -10.24 13.23
C GLN A 19 -1.07 -10.88 14.60
N GLY A 20 -1.66 -12.04 14.89
CA GLY A 20 -1.45 -12.74 16.15
C GLY A 20 -0.14 -13.50 16.26
N ARG A 21 0.65 -13.57 15.19
CA ARG A 21 1.93 -14.30 15.17
C ARG A 21 3.01 -13.50 15.88
N ALA A 22 4.05 -14.20 16.38
CA ALA A 22 5.17 -13.59 17.09
C ALA A 22 6.15 -12.89 16.15
N ASP A 23 6.27 -13.34 14.89
CA ASP A 23 7.23 -12.88 13.90
C ASP A 23 6.74 -11.64 13.14
N GLN A 24 6.53 -10.54 13.86
CA GLN A 24 6.07 -9.29 13.29
C GLN A 24 7.23 -8.32 13.00
N PRO A 25 7.12 -7.46 11.96
CA PRO A 25 5.96 -7.27 11.07
C PRO A 25 5.91 -8.20 9.86
N GLU A 26 6.89 -9.07 9.69
CA GLU A 26 7.06 -9.89 8.48
C GLU A 26 5.85 -10.81 8.23
N ALA A 27 5.31 -11.40 9.27
CA ALA A 27 4.14 -12.29 9.15
C ALA A 27 2.93 -11.54 8.60
N LEU A 28 2.66 -10.33 9.10
CA LEU A 28 1.57 -9.49 8.64
C LEU A 28 1.78 -9.06 7.18
N PHE A 29 2.96 -8.56 6.86
CA PHE A 29 3.25 -8.04 5.51
C PHE A 29 3.23 -9.14 4.45
N SER A 30 3.76 -10.33 4.77
CA SER A 30 3.71 -11.47 3.87
C SER A 30 2.27 -11.95 3.62
N ALA A 31 1.45 -12.04 4.67
CA ALA A 31 0.05 -12.41 4.53
C ALA A 31 -0.74 -11.38 3.72
N MET A 32 -0.45 -10.09 3.92
CA MET A 32 -1.06 -8.99 3.18
C MET A 32 -0.69 -9.02 1.69
N ASP A 33 0.57 -9.27 1.39
CA ASP A 33 1.06 -9.44 0.01
C ASP A 33 0.26 -10.54 -0.71
N GLN A 34 0.19 -11.72 -0.13
CA GLN A 34 -0.53 -12.85 -0.71
C GLN A 34 -2.03 -12.56 -0.88
N ALA A 35 -2.66 -11.97 0.13
CA ALA A 35 -4.08 -11.66 0.11
C ALA A 35 -4.41 -10.61 -0.96
N LEU A 36 -3.63 -9.55 -1.05
CA LEU A 36 -3.82 -8.49 -2.04
C LEU A 36 -3.56 -8.97 -3.45
N LYS A 37 -2.58 -9.86 -3.64
CA LYS A 37 -2.32 -10.47 -4.94
C LYS A 37 -3.53 -11.24 -5.44
N SER A 38 -4.22 -11.96 -4.56
CA SER A 38 -5.42 -12.72 -4.90
C SER A 38 -6.66 -11.85 -5.06
N ALA A 39 -6.83 -10.85 -4.19
CA ALA A 39 -8.03 -10.01 -4.16
C ALA A 39 -8.05 -8.94 -5.25
N ILE A 40 -6.91 -8.34 -5.55
CA ILE A 40 -6.80 -7.16 -6.43
C ILE A 40 -5.79 -7.42 -7.55
N GLY A 41 -4.61 -7.90 -7.22
CA GLY A 41 -3.52 -8.15 -8.16
C GLY A 41 -2.44 -7.07 -8.09
N HIS A 42 -1.19 -7.51 -8.19
CA HIS A 42 -0.03 -6.62 -8.30
C HIS A 42 1.15 -7.37 -8.90
N LYS A 43 2.04 -6.64 -9.54
CA LYS A 43 3.38 -7.09 -9.95
C LYS A 43 4.41 -6.60 -8.94
N LEU A 44 4.27 -5.35 -8.50
CA LEU A 44 5.07 -4.76 -7.44
C LEU A 44 4.12 -4.39 -6.30
N PHE A 45 4.50 -4.76 -5.07
CA PHE A 45 3.80 -4.37 -3.85
C PHE A 45 4.81 -3.89 -2.82
N THR A 46 4.62 -2.67 -2.34
CA THR A 46 5.47 -2.06 -1.31
C THR A 46 4.62 -1.46 -0.21
N ILE A 47 5.22 -1.30 0.96
CA ILE A 47 4.64 -0.56 2.08
C ILE A 47 5.62 0.54 2.47
N LEU A 48 5.11 1.78 2.52
CA LEU A 48 5.86 2.95 2.95
C LEU A 48 5.34 3.45 4.29
N THR A 49 6.25 3.97 5.13
CA THR A 49 5.91 4.80 6.29
C THR A 49 6.24 6.25 5.99
N TYR A 50 5.52 7.16 6.64
CA TYR A 50 5.74 8.60 6.53
C TYR A 50 6.08 9.18 7.89
N ASP A 51 7.10 10.01 7.92
CA ASP A 51 7.53 10.75 9.11
C ASP A 51 7.18 12.23 8.89
N ASP A 52 6.19 12.73 9.64
CA ASP A 52 5.75 14.11 9.52
C ASP A 52 6.79 15.11 9.99
N ASP A 53 7.64 14.72 10.94
CA ASP A 53 8.68 15.61 11.49
C ASP A 53 9.79 15.89 10.48
N THR A 54 10.16 14.87 9.69
CA THR A 54 11.23 14.99 8.69
C THR A 54 10.72 15.21 7.28
N GLY A 55 9.45 14.91 7.01
CA GLY A 55 8.87 14.92 5.66
C GLY A 55 9.40 13.79 4.78
N GLU A 56 9.90 12.72 5.38
CA GLU A 56 10.50 11.58 4.69
C GLU A 56 9.58 10.37 4.67
N ALA A 57 9.70 9.57 3.60
CA ALA A 57 9.12 8.25 3.49
C ALA A 57 10.22 7.18 3.58
N ALA A 58 9.90 6.04 4.19
CA ALA A 58 10.77 4.88 4.22
C ALA A 58 10.01 3.65 3.74
N ARG A 59 10.67 2.84 2.89
CA ARG A 59 10.10 1.56 2.45
C ARG A 59 10.41 0.49 3.47
N ILE A 60 9.35 -0.09 4.05
CA ILE A 60 9.47 -1.11 5.09
C ILE A 60 9.14 -2.52 4.59
N TYR A 61 8.52 -2.64 3.43
CA TYR A 61 8.25 -3.90 2.76
C TYR A 61 8.30 -3.77 1.24
N SER A 62 8.80 -4.82 0.58
CA SER A 62 8.79 -4.95 -0.88
C SER A 62 8.70 -6.43 -1.26
N ASN A 63 7.83 -6.76 -2.22
CA ASN A 63 7.79 -8.10 -2.79
C ASN A 63 8.90 -8.34 -3.83
N LEU A 64 9.59 -7.27 -4.26
CA LEU A 64 10.71 -7.32 -5.19
C LEU A 64 11.92 -6.57 -4.59
N PRO A 65 12.55 -7.11 -3.52
CA PRO A 65 13.59 -6.38 -2.79
C PRO A 65 14.89 -6.16 -3.59
N GLY A 66 15.10 -6.88 -4.69
CA GLY A 66 16.20 -6.62 -5.61
C GLY A 66 16.11 -5.22 -6.24
N PRO A 67 15.13 -4.96 -7.12
CA PRO A 67 14.95 -3.63 -7.72
C PRO A 67 14.38 -2.59 -6.76
N TYR A 68 13.59 -3.01 -5.77
CA TYR A 68 12.95 -2.12 -4.78
C TYR A 68 13.31 -2.54 -3.36
N PRO A 69 14.53 -2.21 -2.88
CA PRO A 69 14.97 -2.62 -1.55
C PRO A 69 14.27 -1.83 -0.44
N THR A 70 14.24 -2.42 0.75
CA THR A 70 13.78 -1.76 1.98
C THR A 70 14.93 -0.96 2.62
N GLY A 71 14.58 -0.06 3.56
CA GLY A 71 15.54 0.66 4.40
C GLY A 71 15.98 2.03 3.88
N GLY A 72 15.68 2.39 2.64
CA GLY A 72 15.95 3.71 2.10
C GLY A 72 14.97 4.76 2.59
N ARG A 73 15.44 5.99 2.81
CA ARG A 73 14.59 7.14 3.12
C ARG A 73 14.59 8.12 1.96
N LYS A 74 13.44 8.73 1.72
CA LYS A 74 13.25 9.69 0.64
C LYS A 74 12.40 10.84 1.13
N ARG A 75 12.89 12.08 0.92
CA ARG A 75 12.08 13.27 1.19
C ARG A 75 11.00 13.40 0.11
N LEU A 76 9.77 13.65 0.53
CA LEU A 76 8.65 13.85 -0.39
C LEU A 76 8.52 15.30 -0.77
N ALA A 77 8.44 15.57 -2.07
CA ALA A 77 8.18 16.91 -2.60
C ALA A 77 6.68 17.21 -2.49
N PRO A 78 6.30 18.45 -2.08
CA PRO A 78 4.90 18.86 -2.12
C PRO A 78 4.35 18.80 -3.55
N GLY A 79 3.09 18.38 -3.67
CA GLY A 79 2.41 18.28 -4.96
C GLY A 79 1.06 17.58 -4.85
N PRO A 80 0.37 17.35 -5.99
CA PRO A 80 -0.96 16.75 -6.00
C PRO A 80 -1.03 15.38 -5.32
N TRP A 81 0.04 14.57 -5.43
CA TRP A 81 0.08 13.26 -4.80
C TRP A 81 0.15 13.36 -3.28
N THR A 82 1.04 14.21 -2.74
CA THR A 82 1.17 14.42 -1.29
C THR A 82 -0.10 15.06 -0.72
N GLU A 83 -0.72 15.97 -1.43
CA GLU A 83 -1.99 16.58 -1.04
C GLU A 83 -3.10 15.52 -0.95
N ALA A 84 -3.21 14.63 -1.93
CA ALA A 84 -4.23 13.58 -1.92
C ALA A 84 -3.98 12.55 -0.82
N VAL A 85 -2.80 11.94 -0.81
CA VAL A 85 -2.49 10.78 0.03
C VAL A 85 -2.20 11.18 1.47
N LEU A 86 -1.38 12.23 1.67
CA LEU A 86 -0.96 12.64 3.02
C LEU A 86 -1.95 13.59 3.67
N ASP A 87 -2.37 14.63 2.96
CA ASP A 87 -3.19 15.68 3.56
C ASP A 87 -4.66 15.29 3.62
N ARG A 88 -5.24 14.83 2.49
CA ARG A 88 -6.65 14.45 2.45
C ARG A 88 -6.92 12.99 2.83
N GLY A 89 -5.88 12.14 2.83
CA GLY A 89 -6.04 10.72 3.13
C GLY A 89 -6.84 9.96 2.09
N GLU A 90 -6.72 10.35 0.83
CA GLU A 90 -7.40 9.74 -0.30
C GLU A 90 -6.47 8.80 -1.06
N ALA A 91 -7.03 7.71 -1.61
CA ALA A 91 -6.29 6.85 -2.50
C ALA A 91 -5.88 7.60 -3.77
N TYR A 92 -4.67 7.33 -4.26
CA TYR A 92 -4.21 7.82 -5.55
C TYR A 92 -4.23 6.66 -6.55
N ILE A 93 -4.78 6.90 -7.75
CA ILE A 93 -4.80 5.94 -8.85
C ILE A 93 -4.17 6.58 -10.07
N GLY A 94 -3.06 5.99 -10.54
CA GLY A 94 -2.44 6.28 -11.83
C GLY A 94 -2.77 5.16 -12.79
N ARG A 95 -3.29 5.49 -13.98
CA ARG A 95 -3.80 4.50 -14.93
C ARG A 95 -2.86 4.19 -16.08
N THR A 96 -1.95 5.11 -16.37
CA THR A 96 -1.04 5.03 -17.52
C THR A 96 0.38 5.39 -17.10
N LEU A 97 1.35 5.07 -17.96
CA LEU A 97 2.74 5.43 -17.74
C LEU A 97 2.91 6.96 -17.66
N ASP A 98 2.12 7.73 -18.42
CA ASP A 98 2.16 9.19 -18.35
C ASP A 98 1.73 9.69 -16.97
N ASP A 99 0.71 9.08 -16.36
CA ASP A 99 0.30 9.40 -14.99
C ASP A 99 1.46 9.16 -14.01
N LEU A 100 2.19 8.05 -14.18
CA LEU A 100 3.32 7.72 -13.31
C LEU A 100 4.49 8.67 -13.49
N ARG A 101 4.78 9.10 -14.72
CA ARG A 101 5.84 10.09 -15.02
C ARG A 101 5.62 11.41 -14.30
N ASN A 102 4.37 11.82 -14.16
CA ASN A 102 4.02 13.10 -13.54
C ASN A 102 4.19 13.07 -12.02
N VAL A 103 4.24 11.89 -11.39
CA VAL A 103 4.22 11.72 -9.94
C VAL A 103 5.51 11.10 -9.41
N PHE A 104 6.07 10.11 -10.11
CA PHE A 104 7.19 9.31 -9.59
C PHE A 104 8.47 9.58 -10.35
N ALA A 105 9.54 9.96 -9.62
CA ALA A 105 10.87 10.16 -10.20
C ALA A 105 11.46 8.84 -10.75
N ASP A 106 11.10 7.71 -10.17
CA ASP A 106 11.55 6.38 -10.54
C ASP A 106 10.65 5.66 -11.57
N HIS A 107 9.87 6.43 -12.35
CA HIS A 107 8.93 5.89 -13.34
C HIS A 107 9.58 4.96 -14.36
N GLU A 108 10.85 5.19 -14.73
CA GLU A 108 11.56 4.32 -15.68
C GLU A 108 11.83 2.94 -15.08
N LEU A 109 12.22 2.87 -13.80
CA LEU A 109 12.39 1.62 -13.10
C LEU A 109 11.04 0.89 -12.96
N ILE A 110 9.99 1.60 -12.62
CA ILE A 110 8.63 1.07 -12.54
C ILE A 110 8.22 0.45 -13.88
N ALA A 111 8.43 1.15 -14.99
CA ALA A 111 8.13 0.66 -16.33
C ALA A 111 8.96 -0.59 -16.68
N SER A 112 10.22 -0.64 -16.26
CA SER A 112 11.09 -1.79 -16.50
C SER A 112 10.59 -3.08 -15.83
N LEU A 113 9.79 -2.96 -14.79
CA LEU A 113 9.16 -4.08 -14.08
C LEU A 113 7.81 -4.50 -14.70
N GLY A 114 7.41 -3.88 -15.81
CA GLY A 114 6.14 -4.13 -16.47
C GLY A 114 4.97 -3.43 -15.79
N CYS A 115 5.23 -2.36 -15.03
CA CYS A 115 4.22 -1.61 -14.31
C CYS A 115 3.95 -0.28 -14.99
N GLU A 116 2.67 0.01 -15.25
CA GLU A 116 2.21 1.24 -15.88
C GLU A 116 0.99 1.83 -15.18
N SER A 117 0.52 1.20 -14.10
CA SER A 117 -0.55 1.72 -13.25
C SER A 117 -0.21 1.53 -11.78
N VAL A 118 -0.84 2.34 -10.93
CA VAL A 118 -0.59 2.33 -9.48
C VAL A 118 -1.87 2.58 -8.71
N LEU A 119 -1.97 1.91 -7.56
CA LEU A 119 -2.90 2.23 -6.49
C LEU A 119 -2.07 2.49 -5.23
N ASN A 120 -2.14 3.72 -4.72
CA ASN A 120 -1.56 4.06 -3.42
C ASN A 120 -2.71 4.24 -2.43
N MET A 121 -2.79 3.35 -1.45
CA MET A 121 -3.84 3.39 -0.43
C MET A 121 -3.24 3.87 0.89
N PRO A 122 -3.66 5.05 1.40
CA PRO A 122 -3.16 5.55 2.68
C PRO A 122 -3.64 4.70 3.86
N VAL A 123 -2.79 4.55 4.85
CA VAL A 123 -3.13 3.97 6.16
C VAL A 123 -3.33 5.13 7.12
N ARG A 124 -4.53 5.24 7.67
CA ARG A 124 -4.97 6.42 8.42
C ARG A 124 -5.17 6.13 9.90
N TRP A 125 -4.71 7.06 10.73
CA TRP A 125 -4.95 7.03 12.16
C TRP A 125 -5.03 8.46 12.71
N ARG A 126 -6.09 8.76 13.45
CA ARG A 126 -6.31 10.06 14.11
C ARG A 126 -6.20 11.26 13.16
N GLY A 127 -6.74 11.12 11.96
CA GLY A 127 -6.72 12.17 10.93
C GLY A 127 -5.40 12.33 10.19
N ARG A 128 -4.45 11.42 10.36
CA ARG A 128 -3.13 11.47 9.72
C ARG A 128 -2.87 10.23 8.86
N THR A 129 -2.08 10.39 7.83
CA THR A 129 -1.57 9.26 7.05
C THR A 129 -0.23 8.81 7.63
N LEU A 130 -0.17 7.58 8.14
CA LEU A 130 1.05 7.00 8.72
C LEU A 130 1.90 6.27 7.70
N GLY A 131 1.31 5.85 6.62
CA GLY A 131 1.98 5.11 5.56
C GLY A 131 1.04 4.83 4.42
N SER A 132 1.48 4.03 3.47
CA SER A 132 0.64 3.60 2.35
C SER A 132 0.99 2.19 1.89
N LEU A 133 -0.05 1.49 1.39
CA LEU A 133 0.11 0.30 0.58
C LEU A 133 0.17 0.73 -0.88
N ASN A 134 1.14 0.21 -1.62
CA ASN A 134 1.39 0.61 -2.99
C ASN A 134 1.38 -0.61 -3.88
N LEU A 135 0.37 -0.71 -4.74
CA LEU A 135 0.18 -1.80 -5.69
C LEU A 135 0.40 -1.26 -7.09
N LEU A 136 1.25 -1.95 -7.86
CA LEU A 136 1.55 -1.56 -9.25
C LEU A 136 1.34 -2.77 -10.17
N HIS A 137 0.80 -2.50 -11.35
CA HIS A 137 0.47 -3.51 -12.36
C HIS A 137 0.50 -2.89 -13.76
N GLU A 138 0.08 -3.64 -14.76
CA GLU A 138 -0.02 -3.14 -16.13
C GLU A 138 -1.02 -2.00 -16.27
N ALA A 139 -0.96 -1.26 -17.38
CA ALA A 139 -1.81 -0.09 -17.63
C ALA A 139 -3.29 -0.40 -17.46
N GLY A 140 -4.01 0.53 -16.83
CA GLY A 140 -5.46 0.44 -16.67
C GLY A 140 -5.95 -0.60 -15.65
N TRP A 141 -5.06 -1.18 -14.86
CA TRP A 141 -5.43 -2.26 -13.93
C TRP A 141 -6.31 -1.78 -12.78
N TYR A 142 -6.00 -0.65 -12.16
CA TYR A 142 -6.68 -0.18 -10.96
C TYR A 142 -7.79 0.81 -11.23
N GLY A 143 -8.89 0.66 -10.51
CA GLY A 143 -10.04 1.55 -10.51
C GLY A 143 -10.57 1.81 -9.11
N ALA A 144 -11.67 2.55 -9.01
CA ALA A 144 -12.28 2.93 -7.74
C ALA A 144 -12.72 1.71 -6.89
N ASP A 145 -13.17 0.65 -7.52
CA ASP A 145 -13.59 -0.59 -6.83
C ASP A 145 -12.39 -1.26 -6.15
N ASP A 146 -11.22 -1.20 -6.78
CA ASP A 146 -9.98 -1.75 -6.21
C ASP A 146 -9.53 -0.93 -4.99
N ALA A 147 -9.66 0.39 -5.05
CA ALA A 147 -9.38 1.24 -3.90
C ALA A 147 -10.30 0.92 -2.72
N ALA A 148 -11.61 0.75 -2.98
CA ALA A 148 -12.58 0.37 -1.96
C ALA A 148 -12.25 -1.00 -1.35
N ALA A 149 -11.86 -1.98 -2.17
CA ALA A 149 -11.47 -3.30 -1.72
C ALA A 149 -10.15 -3.29 -0.92
N CYS A 150 -9.23 -2.39 -1.27
CA CYS A 150 -7.92 -2.28 -0.62
C CYS A 150 -7.99 -1.65 0.78
N LEU A 151 -8.94 -0.77 1.03
CA LEU A 151 -9.04 -0.02 2.28
C LEU A 151 -9.02 -0.90 3.54
N PRO A 152 -9.82 -1.97 3.67
CA PRO A 152 -9.77 -2.81 4.86
C PRO A 152 -8.40 -3.46 5.08
N PHE A 153 -7.75 -3.89 4.00
CA PHE A 153 -6.40 -4.45 4.08
C PHE A 153 -5.39 -3.39 4.57
N ALA A 154 -5.49 -2.18 4.02
CA ALA A 154 -4.61 -1.08 4.41
C ALA A 154 -4.71 -0.79 5.92
N GLN A 155 -5.93 -0.72 6.46
CA GLN A 155 -6.14 -0.45 7.87
C GLN A 155 -5.66 -1.59 8.79
N LEU A 156 -5.58 -2.83 8.29
CA LEU A 156 -4.96 -3.93 9.02
C LEU A 156 -3.43 -3.78 9.17
N ALA A 157 -2.79 -2.94 8.37
CA ALA A 157 -1.36 -2.63 8.52
C ALA A 157 -1.08 -1.68 9.70
N LEU A 158 -2.10 -1.05 10.25
CA LEU A 158 -1.95 0.01 11.25
C LEU A 158 -1.11 -0.37 12.47
N PRO A 159 -1.29 -1.54 13.12
CA PRO A 159 -0.46 -1.91 14.27
C PRO A 159 1.04 -1.90 13.97
N ALA A 160 1.43 -2.39 12.79
CA ALA A 160 2.83 -2.40 12.37
C ALA A 160 3.37 -0.98 12.15
N LEU A 161 2.56 -0.08 11.58
CA LEU A 161 2.96 1.30 11.32
C LEU A 161 3.06 2.13 12.61
N LEU A 162 2.21 1.86 13.59
CA LEU A 162 2.25 2.53 14.89
C LEU A 162 3.51 2.21 15.70
N THR A 163 4.13 1.06 15.43
CA THR A 163 5.35 0.61 16.12
C THR A 163 6.64 1.01 15.39
N GLN A 164 6.55 1.67 14.24
CA GLN A 164 7.68 2.13 13.42
C GLN A 164 8.13 3.55 13.80
N SER A 165 7.98 3.96 15.00
CA SER A 165 8.41 5.28 15.48
C SER A 165 9.88 5.31 15.89
#